data_4a20404f51bc9ebdee1bf9afe79ddce4
#
_entry.id   4a20404f51bc9ebdee1bf9afe79ddce4
#
_cell.length_a   1.000
_cell.length_b   1.000
_cell.length_c   1.000
_cell.angle_alpha   90.00
_cell.angle_beta   90.00
_cell.angle_gamma   90.00
#
_symmetry.space_group_name_H-M   'P 1'
#
loop_
_entity.id
_entity.type
_entity.pdbx_description
1 polymer ?
#
loop_
_entity_poly.entity_id
_entity_poly.type
_entity_poly.pdbx_seq_one_letter_code
_entity_poly.pdbx_strand_id
1 'polypeptide(L)'
;LCMNQLKYNERIYRIKNKQEAWEGLTWVLPLLNINPMKALKALGMYFDAECIYMPDDRIYGISDAMDIIEEKYIKSASDKNAYIFSLTSREFEILIAILYEALGYKVNLTKATRDGGKDIIAEINENERKEKVFVECKLYKTCELKKETVRALGYTMLSEEATRAVIFTSGYATKALKEMDTRIQIFDMEEMILLLNANLGERWYADFERLKSNFVKN
;
A
#
# COMPACT_ATOMS: atom_id res chain seq x y z
N LEU A 1 19.86 36.61 -8.49
CA LEU A 1 19.88 35.27 -7.89
C LEU A 1 18.74 35.08 -6.85
N CYS A 2 18.44 36.06 -5.98
CA CYS A 2 17.40 35.94 -4.95
C CYS A 2 15.96 35.84 -5.50
N MET A 3 15.61 36.58 -6.55
CA MET A 3 14.25 36.59 -7.09
C MET A 3 13.86 35.28 -7.79
N ASN A 4 14.81 34.62 -8.44
CA ASN A 4 14.58 33.30 -9.07
C ASN A 4 14.40 32.21 -8.03
N GLN A 5 15.14 32.26 -6.92
CA GLN A 5 15.02 31.30 -5.82
C GLN A 5 13.67 31.41 -5.09
N LEU A 6 13.17 32.63 -4.92
CA LEU A 6 11.85 32.85 -4.30
C LEU A 6 10.70 32.33 -5.19
N LYS A 7 10.75 32.59 -6.50
CA LYS A 7 9.78 32.06 -7.47
C LYS A 7 9.82 30.53 -7.56
N TYR A 8 11.02 29.95 -7.50
CA TYR A 8 11.24 28.51 -7.47
C TYR A 8 10.60 27.88 -6.22
N ASN A 9 10.87 28.42 -5.03
CA ASN A 9 10.29 27.94 -3.77
C ASN A 9 8.78 28.08 -3.73
N GLU A 10 8.23 29.17 -4.28
CA GLU A 10 6.80 29.40 -4.37
C GLU A 10 6.10 28.39 -5.29
N ARG A 11 6.71 28.08 -6.44
CA ARG A 11 6.19 27.07 -7.36
C ARG A 11 6.18 25.68 -6.74
N ILE A 12 7.26 25.25 -6.08
CA ILE A 12 7.30 23.98 -5.35
C ILE A 12 6.22 23.94 -4.27
N TYR A 13 6.01 25.02 -3.53
CA TYR A 13 4.97 25.12 -2.53
C TYR A 13 3.57 24.92 -3.14
N ARG A 14 3.26 25.55 -4.26
CA ARG A 14 1.97 25.40 -4.94
C ARG A 14 1.76 23.97 -5.46
N ILE A 15 2.76 23.38 -6.10
CA ILE A 15 2.69 22.00 -6.59
C ILE A 15 2.47 21.02 -5.42
N LYS A 16 3.22 21.17 -4.32
CA LYS A 16 3.06 20.35 -3.11
C LYS A 16 1.66 20.46 -2.50
N ASN A 17 1.04 21.63 -2.58
CA ASN A 17 -0.30 21.86 -2.06
C ASN A 17 -1.42 21.63 -3.09
N LYS A 18 -1.12 21.05 -4.24
CA LYS A 18 -2.08 20.81 -5.34
C LYS A 18 -2.77 22.08 -5.86
N GLN A 19 -2.11 23.24 -5.72
CA GLN A 19 -2.65 24.53 -6.11
C GLN A 19 -2.34 24.90 -7.58
N GLU A 20 -1.48 24.15 -8.22
CA GLU A 20 -1.10 24.33 -9.63
C GLU A 20 -1.19 23.03 -10.40
N ALA A 21 -1.83 23.05 -11.55
CA ALA A 21 -1.70 21.95 -12.51
C ALA A 21 -0.27 21.97 -13.07
N TRP A 22 0.33 20.82 -13.18
CA TRP A 22 1.63 20.65 -13.85
C TRP A 22 1.42 20.85 -15.34
N GLU A 23 1.59 22.08 -15.79
CA GLU A 23 1.29 22.47 -17.15
C GLU A 23 2.03 21.59 -18.18
N GLY A 24 1.28 20.84 -18.98
CA GLY A 24 1.83 19.85 -19.93
C GLY A 24 2.36 18.56 -19.31
N LEU A 25 2.25 18.33 -18.00
CA LEU A 25 2.70 17.10 -17.33
C LEU A 25 1.55 16.33 -16.65
N THR A 26 0.31 16.76 -16.83
CA THR A 26 -0.87 16.12 -16.22
C THR A 26 -1.05 14.64 -16.58
N TRP A 27 -0.48 14.22 -17.73
CA TRP A 27 -0.48 12.82 -18.17
C TRP A 27 0.30 11.87 -17.25
N VAL A 28 1.20 12.40 -16.42
CA VAL A 28 1.97 11.59 -15.46
C VAL A 28 1.17 11.28 -14.19
N LEU A 29 0.18 12.08 -13.84
CA LEU A 29 -0.59 11.94 -12.61
C LEU A 29 -1.28 10.57 -12.43
N PRO A 30 -1.91 9.98 -13.46
CA PRO A 30 -2.45 8.62 -13.33
C PRO A 30 -1.39 7.57 -13.04
N LEU A 31 -0.16 7.75 -13.54
CA LEU A 31 0.95 6.82 -13.31
C LEU A 31 1.43 6.84 -11.86
N LEU A 32 1.30 7.98 -11.16
CA LEU A 32 1.72 8.10 -9.75
C LEU A 32 0.94 7.17 -8.83
N ASN A 33 -0.34 7.00 -9.10
CA ASN A 33 -1.21 6.13 -8.31
C ASN A 33 -0.96 4.63 -8.56
N ILE A 34 -0.43 4.30 -9.76
CA ILE A 34 -0.20 2.91 -10.18
C ILE A 34 1.22 2.49 -9.81
N ASN A 35 2.21 3.28 -10.20
CA ASN A 35 3.63 2.99 -9.96
C ASN A 35 4.47 4.27 -10.08
N PRO A 36 4.87 4.90 -8.96
CA PRO A 36 5.67 6.13 -8.96
C PRO A 36 7.01 6.00 -9.70
N MET A 37 7.65 4.83 -9.65
CA MET A 37 8.91 4.58 -10.39
C MET A 37 8.71 4.63 -11.89
N LYS A 38 7.57 4.12 -12.41
CA LYS A 38 7.24 4.25 -13.84
C LYS A 38 6.96 5.69 -14.22
N ALA A 39 6.30 6.46 -13.35
CA ALA A 39 6.07 7.89 -13.55
C ALA A 39 7.39 8.66 -13.64
N LEU A 40 8.30 8.41 -12.70
CA LEU A 40 9.63 9.01 -12.70
C LEU A 40 10.42 8.66 -13.97
N LYS A 41 10.44 7.38 -14.35
CA LYS A 41 11.10 6.92 -15.58
C LYS A 41 10.50 7.55 -16.83
N ALA A 42 9.18 7.67 -16.92
CA ALA A 42 8.50 8.29 -18.06
C ALA A 42 8.82 9.78 -18.17
N LEU A 43 8.90 10.51 -17.06
CA LEU A 43 9.34 11.90 -17.04
C LEU A 43 10.81 12.06 -17.48
N GLY A 44 11.70 11.19 -17.01
CA GLY A 44 13.09 11.18 -17.44
C GLY A 44 13.23 10.94 -18.95
N MET A 45 12.54 9.95 -19.50
CA MET A 45 12.53 9.67 -20.94
C MET A 45 11.95 10.84 -21.75
N TYR A 46 10.91 11.48 -21.27
CA TYR A 46 10.33 12.67 -21.89
C TYR A 46 11.32 13.85 -21.86
N PHE A 47 11.97 14.06 -20.74
CA PHE A 47 13.01 15.08 -20.60
C PHE A 47 14.15 14.82 -21.58
N ASP A 48 14.70 13.62 -21.64
CA ASP A 48 15.82 13.26 -22.53
C ASP A 48 15.47 13.44 -24.01
N ALA A 49 14.22 13.16 -24.39
CA ALA A 49 13.78 13.29 -25.78
C ALA A 49 13.54 14.73 -26.20
N GLU A 50 13.07 15.60 -25.31
CA GLU A 50 12.52 16.91 -25.70
C GLU A 50 13.27 18.09 -25.09
N CYS A 51 14.24 17.89 -24.18
CA CYS A 51 14.87 18.99 -23.41
C CYS A 51 15.53 20.08 -24.30
N ILE A 52 16.04 19.71 -25.47
CA ILE A 52 16.68 20.66 -26.42
C ILE A 52 15.66 21.68 -26.95
N TYR A 53 14.40 21.32 -27.03
CA TYR A 53 13.32 22.15 -27.58
C TYR A 53 12.46 22.79 -26.50
N MET A 54 12.77 22.54 -25.21
CA MET A 54 11.97 23.05 -24.09
C MET A 54 12.46 24.44 -23.66
N PRO A 55 11.54 25.34 -23.31
CA PRO A 55 11.89 26.57 -22.60
C PRO A 55 12.38 26.25 -21.18
N ASP A 56 13.25 27.10 -20.65
CA ASP A 56 13.92 26.90 -19.35
C ASP A 56 12.96 26.62 -18.18
N ASP A 57 11.82 27.31 -18.13
CA ASP A 57 10.81 27.13 -17.09
C ASP A 57 10.20 25.74 -17.13
N ARG A 58 10.07 25.14 -18.30
CA ARG A 58 9.57 23.77 -18.46
C ARG A 58 10.61 22.74 -18.05
N ILE A 59 11.87 22.95 -18.37
CA ILE A 59 13.00 22.13 -17.91
C ILE A 59 13.03 22.09 -16.38
N TYR A 60 12.99 23.26 -15.75
CA TYR A 60 12.92 23.34 -14.27
C TYR A 60 11.67 22.70 -13.71
N GLY A 61 10.52 22.87 -14.36
CA GLY A 61 9.26 22.26 -13.92
C GLY A 61 9.28 20.74 -13.94
N ILE A 62 9.93 20.11 -14.93
CA ILE A 62 10.09 18.66 -14.99
C ILE A 62 11.05 18.18 -13.91
N SER A 63 12.19 18.87 -13.71
CA SER A 63 13.12 18.54 -12.62
C SER A 63 12.42 18.59 -11.26
N ASP A 64 11.68 19.67 -10.98
CA ASP A 64 10.91 19.80 -9.73
C ASP A 64 9.87 18.69 -9.57
N ALA A 65 9.18 18.33 -10.66
CA ALA A 65 8.21 17.24 -10.63
C ALA A 65 8.88 15.90 -10.30
N MET A 66 10.05 15.63 -10.87
CA MET A 66 10.83 14.42 -10.57
C MET A 66 11.25 14.37 -9.11
N ASP A 67 11.79 15.49 -8.57
CA ASP A 67 12.19 15.59 -7.16
C ASP A 67 11.00 15.38 -6.22
N ILE A 68 9.84 15.95 -6.55
CA ILE A 68 8.60 15.77 -5.75
C ILE A 68 8.14 14.32 -5.77
N ILE A 69 8.21 13.67 -6.94
CA ILE A 69 7.83 12.25 -7.06
C ILE A 69 8.77 11.40 -6.22
N GLU A 70 10.08 11.63 -6.31
CA GLU A 70 11.08 10.89 -5.56
C GLU A 70 10.88 11.06 -4.05
N GLU A 71 10.78 12.27 -3.56
CA GLU A 71 10.64 12.56 -2.11
C GLU A 71 9.28 12.14 -1.56
N LYS A 72 8.21 12.43 -2.27
CA LYS A 72 6.86 12.22 -1.73
C LYS A 72 6.33 10.82 -1.93
N TYR A 73 6.61 10.20 -3.07
CA TYR A 73 6.00 8.92 -3.44
C TYR A 73 6.97 7.75 -3.31
N ILE A 74 8.23 7.90 -3.74
CA ILE A 74 9.19 6.79 -3.74
C ILE A 74 9.83 6.62 -2.37
N LYS A 75 10.36 7.69 -1.80
CA LYS A 75 10.99 7.65 -0.48
C LYS A 75 9.99 7.27 0.61
N SER A 76 8.80 7.89 0.59
CA SER A 76 7.71 7.52 1.51
C SER A 76 7.28 6.07 1.34
N ALA A 77 7.24 5.53 0.13
CA ALA A 77 6.96 4.11 -0.09
C ALA A 77 8.10 3.22 0.40
N SER A 78 9.35 3.60 0.17
CA SER A 78 10.53 2.90 0.70
C SER A 78 10.52 2.85 2.23
N ASP A 79 10.18 3.96 2.89
CA ASP A 79 10.07 4.04 4.34
C ASP A 79 8.96 3.13 4.88
N LYS A 80 7.81 3.07 4.21
CA LYS A 80 6.71 2.17 4.58
C LYS A 80 7.09 0.70 4.41
N ASN A 81 7.77 0.34 3.31
CA ASN A 81 8.30 -1.02 3.12
C ASN A 81 9.29 -1.40 4.21
N ALA A 82 10.26 -0.51 4.50
CA ALA A 82 11.24 -0.72 5.57
C ALA A 82 10.56 -0.88 6.93
N TYR A 83 9.52 -0.08 7.20
CA TYR A 83 8.74 -0.20 8.41
C TYR A 83 8.03 -1.55 8.53
N ILE A 84 7.32 -2.01 7.49
CA ILE A 84 6.67 -3.34 7.49
C ILE A 84 7.70 -4.44 7.75
N PHE A 85 8.88 -4.38 7.11
CA PHE A 85 9.93 -5.38 7.33
C PHE A 85 10.56 -5.32 8.73
N SER A 86 10.41 -4.23 9.47
CA SER A 86 10.87 -4.10 10.85
C SER A 86 9.91 -4.72 11.87
N LEU A 87 8.65 -4.95 11.48
CA LEU A 87 7.64 -5.54 12.35
C LEU A 87 7.96 -7.02 12.67
N THR A 88 7.54 -7.45 13.84
CA THR A 88 7.39 -8.87 14.14
C THR A 88 6.17 -9.44 13.41
N SER A 89 6.09 -10.77 13.23
CA SER A 89 4.91 -11.40 12.63
C SER A 89 3.62 -11.01 13.36
N ARG A 90 3.66 -10.97 14.70
CA ARG A 90 2.49 -10.58 15.49
C ARG A 90 2.09 -9.12 15.32
N GLU A 91 3.04 -8.22 15.20
CA GLU A 91 2.76 -6.80 14.91
C GLU A 91 2.19 -6.61 13.52
N PHE A 92 2.65 -7.39 12.55
CA PHE A 92 2.09 -7.41 11.21
C PHE A 92 0.63 -7.89 11.21
N GLU A 93 0.32 -8.97 11.93
CA GLU A 93 -1.06 -9.43 12.14
C GLU A 93 -1.94 -8.34 12.79
N ILE A 94 -1.44 -7.66 13.84
CA ILE A 94 -2.15 -6.55 14.49
C ILE A 94 -2.39 -5.39 13.52
N LEU A 95 -1.42 -5.03 12.68
CA LEU A 95 -1.59 -3.98 11.68
C LEU A 95 -2.74 -4.29 10.70
N ILE A 96 -2.80 -5.53 10.23
CA ILE A 96 -3.87 -5.98 9.33
C ILE A 96 -5.21 -6.08 10.08
N ALA A 97 -5.20 -6.48 11.35
CA ALA A 97 -6.41 -6.47 12.19
C ALA A 97 -6.99 -5.05 12.34
N ILE A 98 -6.14 -4.06 12.61
CA ILE A 98 -6.53 -2.64 12.68
C ILE A 98 -7.10 -2.15 11.33
N LEU A 99 -6.53 -2.58 10.20
CA LEU A 99 -7.07 -2.28 8.87
C LEU A 99 -8.50 -2.82 8.73
N TYR A 100 -8.77 -4.06 9.17
CA TYR A 100 -10.11 -4.64 9.12
C TYR A 100 -11.10 -3.94 10.07
N GLU A 101 -10.67 -3.49 11.25
CA GLU A 101 -11.51 -2.64 12.11
C GLU A 101 -11.88 -1.32 11.42
N ALA A 102 -10.91 -0.67 10.76
CA ALA A 102 -11.15 0.55 10.00
C ALA A 102 -12.12 0.33 8.82
N LEU A 103 -12.16 -0.89 8.26
CA LEU A 103 -13.13 -1.32 7.25
C LEU A 103 -14.51 -1.68 7.82
N GLY A 104 -14.70 -1.59 9.16
CA GLY A 104 -15.95 -1.83 9.84
C GLY A 104 -16.19 -3.29 10.25
N TYR A 105 -15.18 -4.16 10.22
CA TYR A 105 -15.28 -5.53 10.68
C TYR A 105 -15.07 -5.63 12.20
N LYS A 106 -15.79 -6.52 12.84
CA LYS A 106 -15.41 -7.05 14.15
C LYS A 106 -14.29 -8.05 13.95
N VAL A 107 -13.17 -7.86 14.67
CA VAL A 107 -11.94 -8.59 14.43
C VAL A 107 -11.56 -9.43 15.62
N ASN A 108 -11.16 -10.69 15.37
CA ASN A 108 -10.58 -11.58 16.36
C ASN A 108 -9.21 -12.07 15.85
N LEU A 109 -8.15 -11.77 16.60
CA LEU A 109 -6.83 -12.35 16.37
C LEU A 109 -6.78 -13.77 16.93
N THR A 110 -6.33 -14.72 16.11
CA THR A 110 -6.15 -16.11 16.56
C THR A 110 -4.90 -16.24 17.44
N LYS A 111 -4.82 -17.34 18.19
CA LYS A 111 -3.62 -17.65 18.96
C LYS A 111 -2.57 -18.22 18.03
N ALA A 112 -1.29 -17.95 18.30
CA ALA A 112 -0.13 -18.33 17.45
C ALA A 112 0.12 -19.86 17.30
N THR A 113 -0.83 -20.72 17.64
CA THR A 113 -0.66 -22.17 17.65
C THR A 113 -1.73 -22.89 16.82
N ARG A 114 -1.30 -23.46 15.68
CA ARG A 114 -2.01 -24.45 14.84
C ARG A 114 -3.47 -24.16 14.47
N ASP A 115 -3.81 -22.93 14.10
CA ASP A 115 -5.19 -22.49 13.88
C ASP A 115 -5.63 -22.61 12.41
N GLY A 116 -5.15 -23.64 11.69
CA GLY A 116 -5.60 -23.94 10.33
C GLY A 116 -5.15 -22.95 9.26
N GLY A 117 -4.09 -22.15 9.52
CA GLY A 117 -3.56 -21.19 8.55
C GLY A 117 -4.39 -19.91 8.44
N LYS A 118 -4.97 -19.45 9.53
CA LYS A 118 -5.62 -18.14 9.63
C LYS A 118 -5.13 -17.40 10.87
N ASP A 119 -4.73 -16.15 10.70
CA ASP A 119 -4.23 -15.28 11.77
C ASP A 119 -5.31 -14.36 12.32
N ILE A 120 -6.31 -14.01 11.46
CA ILE A 120 -7.38 -13.09 11.80
C ILE A 120 -8.72 -13.66 11.31
N ILE A 121 -9.75 -13.51 12.14
CA ILE A 121 -11.14 -13.73 11.77
C ILE A 121 -11.83 -12.37 11.80
N ALA A 122 -12.32 -11.91 10.65
CA ALA A 122 -13.03 -10.65 10.52
C ALA A 122 -14.49 -10.90 10.13
N GLU A 123 -15.42 -10.32 10.87
CA GLU A 123 -16.85 -10.56 10.69
C GLU A 123 -17.63 -9.25 10.61
N ILE A 124 -18.54 -9.17 9.65
CA ILE A 124 -19.62 -8.18 9.63
C ILE A 124 -20.95 -8.93 9.75
N ASN A 125 -21.79 -8.48 10.66
CA ASN A 125 -23.14 -9.01 10.84
C ASN A 125 -24.09 -7.83 11.07
N GLU A 126 -24.29 -7.02 10.02
CA GLU A 126 -25.17 -5.84 10.05
C GLU A 126 -26.23 -5.92 8.96
N ASN A 127 -27.49 -5.77 9.33
CA ASN A 127 -28.64 -5.73 8.43
C ASN A 127 -28.64 -6.87 7.39
N GLU A 128 -28.39 -6.53 6.11
CA GLU A 128 -28.36 -7.49 5.00
C GLU A 128 -26.96 -8.01 4.68
N ARG A 129 -25.91 -7.49 5.34
CA ARG A 129 -24.51 -7.88 5.12
C ARG A 129 -24.03 -8.83 6.20
N LYS A 130 -23.88 -10.10 5.82
CA LYS A 130 -23.25 -11.14 6.65
C LYS A 130 -22.00 -11.62 5.93
N GLU A 131 -20.84 -11.36 6.49
CA GLU A 131 -19.57 -11.74 5.90
C GLU A 131 -18.62 -12.23 6.99
N LYS A 132 -18.01 -13.38 6.76
CA LYS A 132 -16.95 -13.96 7.60
C LYS A 132 -15.71 -14.15 6.73
N VAL A 133 -14.65 -13.44 7.04
CA VAL A 133 -13.39 -13.42 6.29
C VAL A 133 -12.28 -14.03 7.11
N PHE A 134 -11.58 -14.99 6.55
CA PHE A 134 -10.33 -15.51 7.13
C PHE A 134 -9.14 -14.80 6.50
N VAL A 135 -8.24 -14.31 7.34
CA VAL A 135 -7.06 -13.59 6.90
C VAL A 135 -5.80 -14.31 7.38
N GLU A 136 -4.90 -14.56 6.46
CA GLU A 136 -3.56 -15.09 6.68
C GLU A 136 -2.53 -14.00 6.41
N CYS A 137 -1.56 -13.82 7.30
CA CYS A 137 -0.52 -12.81 7.23
C CYS A 137 0.86 -13.46 7.05
N LYS A 138 1.55 -13.14 5.96
CA LYS A 138 2.87 -13.69 5.65
C LYS A 138 3.92 -12.59 5.52
N LEU A 139 4.67 -12.40 6.60
CA LEU A 139 5.79 -11.45 6.63
C LEU A 139 7.05 -12.14 6.12
N TYR A 140 7.36 -11.99 4.83
CA TYR A 140 8.56 -12.53 4.18
C TYR A 140 9.51 -11.39 3.80
N LYS A 141 10.80 -11.55 4.05
CA LYS A 141 11.80 -10.56 3.62
C LYS A 141 12.22 -10.71 2.16
N THR A 142 12.17 -11.93 1.59
CA THR A 142 12.69 -12.23 0.24
C THR A 142 12.03 -13.42 -0.44
N CYS A 143 10.90 -13.93 0.05
CA CYS A 143 10.31 -15.17 -0.44
C CYS A 143 9.05 -14.96 -1.27
N GLU A 144 8.84 -15.82 -2.25
CA GLU A 144 7.57 -15.97 -2.95
C GLU A 144 6.54 -16.67 -2.04
N LEU A 145 5.29 -16.22 -2.10
CA LEU A 145 4.18 -16.90 -1.44
C LEU A 145 3.99 -18.30 -2.02
N LYS A 146 3.94 -19.30 -1.15
CA LYS A 146 3.84 -20.71 -1.57
C LYS A 146 2.40 -21.09 -1.90
N LYS A 147 2.22 -21.94 -2.91
CA LYS A 147 0.90 -22.49 -3.31
C LYS A 147 0.23 -23.26 -2.18
N GLU A 148 1.01 -23.91 -1.33
CA GLU A 148 0.54 -24.68 -0.17
C GLU A 148 -0.21 -23.77 0.82
N THR A 149 0.26 -22.53 1.03
CA THR A 149 -0.41 -21.55 1.90
C THR A 149 -1.81 -21.22 1.37
N VAL A 150 -1.93 -20.97 0.06
CA VAL A 150 -3.23 -20.67 -0.57
C VAL A 150 -4.18 -21.86 -0.47
N ARG A 151 -3.70 -23.08 -0.72
CA ARG A 151 -4.49 -24.31 -0.60
C ARG A 151 -4.95 -24.58 0.83
N ALA A 152 -4.05 -24.42 1.80
CA ALA A 152 -4.37 -24.62 3.20
C ALA A 152 -5.46 -23.68 3.68
N LEU A 153 -5.32 -22.38 3.36
CA LEU A 153 -6.33 -21.38 3.71
C LEU A 153 -7.66 -21.64 3.00
N GLY A 154 -7.63 -22.06 1.73
CA GLY A 154 -8.82 -22.44 0.98
C GLY A 154 -9.57 -23.62 1.60
N TYR A 155 -8.85 -24.64 2.06
CA TYR A 155 -9.44 -25.76 2.80
C TYR A 155 -10.08 -25.31 4.12
N THR A 156 -9.35 -24.52 4.91
CA THR A 156 -9.86 -23.99 6.19
C THR A 156 -11.09 -23.11 5.98
N MET A 157 -11.10 -22.26 4.94
CA MET A 157 -12.24 -21.43 4.57
C MET A 157 -13.49 -22.26 4.31
N LEU A 158 -13.38 -23.37 3.57
CA LEU A 158 -14.51 -24.25 3.25
C LEU A 158 -14.98 -25.06 4.48
N SER A 159 -14.04 -25.60 5.27
CA SER A 159 -14.37 -26.46 6.41
C SER A 159 -15.00 -25.69 7.56
N GLU A 160 -14.74 -24.38 7.68
CA GLU A 160 -15.27 -23.53 8.76
C GLU A 160 -16.28 -22.47 8.26
N GLU A 161 -16.81 -22.65 7.05
CA GLU A 161 -17.88 -21.86 6.44
C GLU A 161 -17.61 -20.35 6.41
N ALA A 162 -16.37 -19.96 6.07
CA ALA A 162 -16.06 -18.56 5.81
C ALA A 162 -16.54 -18.15 4.41
N THR A 163 -16.98 -16.91 4.28
CA THR A 163 -17.49 -16.35 3.02
C THR A 163 -16.38 -16.20 2.00
N ARG A 164 -15.19 -15.77 2.45
CA ARG A 164 -13.99 -15.64 1.64
C ARG A 164 -12.73 -15.71 2.50
N ALA A 165 -11.59 -15.80 1.84
CA ALA A 165 -10.31 -15.72 2.51
C ALA A 165 -9.40 -14.67 1.85
N VAL A 166 -8.47 -14.14 2.63
CA VAL A 166 -7.54 -13.11 2.18
C VAL A 166 -6.14 -13.43 2.69
N ILE A 167 -5.14 -13.23 1.86
CA ILE A 167 -3.73 -13.33 2.24
C ILE A 167 -3.07 -11.97 2.07
N PHE A 168 -2.46 -11.46 3.13
CA PHE A 168 -1.54 -10.33 3.06
C PHE A 168 -0.12 -10.84 3.11
N THR A 169 0.68 -10.49 2.10
CA THR A 169 2.08 -10.90 2.07
C THR A 169 3.01 -9.72 1.78
N SER A 170 4.09 -9.62 2.53
CA SER A 170 5.19 -8.72 2.19
C SER A 170 6.15 -9.32 1.15
N GLY A 171 5.93 -10.57 0.79
CA GLY A 171 6.64 -11.27 -0.27
C GLY A 171 5.99 -11.07 -1.63
N TYR A 172 6.52 -11.78 -2.63
CA TYR A 172 6.04 -11.74 -4.00
C TYR A 172 4.94 -12.78 -4.24
N ALA A 173 3.90 -12.40 -4.97
CA ALA A 173 2.85 -13.31 -5.43
C ALA A 173 2.71 -13.24 -6.96
N THR A 174 2.91 -14.35 -7.64
CA THR A 174 2.75 -14.42 -9.11
C THR A 174 1.27 -14.22 -9.49
N LYS A 175 1.04 -13.73 -10.72
CA LYS A 175 -0.31 -13.60 -11.27
C LYS A 175 -1.05 -14.93 -11.24
N ALA A 176 -0.39 -16.03 -11.61
CA ALA A 176 -0.96 -17.38 -11.58
C ALA A 176 -1.39 -17.81 -10.17
N LEU A 177 -0.67 -17.35 -9.13
CA LEU A 177 -1.04 -17.63 -7.75
C LEU A 177 -2.25 -16.81 -7.31
N LYS A 178 -2.32 -15.54 -7.69
CA LYS A 178 -3.47 -14.66 -7.42
C LYS A 178 -4.76 -15.14 -8.12
N GLU A 179 -4.63 -15.82 -9.25
CA GLU A 179 -5.76 -16.35 -10.03
C GLU A 179 -6.12 -17.81 -9.68
N MET A 180 -5.38 -18.46 -8.76
CA MET A 180 -5.53 -19.89 -8.48
C MET A 180 -6.88 -20.25 -7.84
N ASP A 181 -7.42 -19.40 -6.98
CA ASP A 181 -8.74 -19.54 -6.37
C ASP A 181 -9.40 -18.16 -6.25
N THR A 182 -10.48 -17.94 -6.97
CA THR A 182 -11.19 -16.63 -7.02
C THR A 182 -11.83 -16.23 -5.70
N ARG A 183 -11.98 -17.15 -4.74
CA ARG A 183 -12.51 -16.89 -3.40
C ARG A 183 -11.43 -16.41 -2.43
N ILE A 184 -10.15 -16.53 -2.82
CA ILE A 184 -8.99 -16.12 -2.03
C ILE A 184 -8.35 -14.92 -2.71
N GLN A 185 -8.40 -13.78 -2.05
CA GLN A 185 -7.73 -12.58 -2.52
C GLN A 185 -6.32 -12.50 -1.92
N ILE A 186 -5.34 -12.17 -2.75
CA ILE A 186 -3.95 -12.03 -2.29
C ILE A 186 -3.50 -10.59 -2.53
N PHE A 187 -3.14 -9.93 -1.45
CA PHE A 187 -2.55 -8.59 -1.47
C PHE A 187 -1.04 -8.70 -1.25
N ASP A 188 -0.27 -8.27 -2.22
CA ASP A 188 1.17 -8.11 -2.07
C ASP A 188 1.52 -6.77 -1.37
N MET A 189 2.81 -6.48 -1.25
CA MET A 189 3.31 -5.30 -0.54
C MET A 189 2.72 -3.99 -1.09
N GLU A 190 2.68 -3.83 -2.42
CA GLU A 190 2.17 -2.60 -3.04
C GLU A 190 0.68 -2.42 -2.79
N GLU A 191 -0.11 -3.46 -3.05
CA GLU A 191 -1.57 -3.45 -2.85
C GLU A 191 -1.94 -3.25 -1.38
N MET A 192 -1.20 -3.88 -0.47
CA MET A 192 -1.37 -3.73 0.98
C MET A 192 -1.11 -2.28 1.43
N ILE A 193 -0.01 -1.67 1.00
CA ILE A 193 0.29 -0.26 1.34
C ILE A 193 -0.79 0.68 0.81
N LEU A 194 -1.32 0.44 -0.39
CA LEU A 194 -2.43 1.23 -0.92
C LEU A 194 -3.68 1.13 -0.02
N LEU A 195 -4.01 -0.07 0.45
CA LEU A 195 -5.12 -0.28 1.38
C LEU A 195 -4.89 0.40 2.73
N LEU A 196 -3.70 0.28 3.29
CA LEU A 196 -3.33 0.93 4.55
C LEU A 196 -3.41 2.46 4.43
N ASN A 197 -2.88 3.04 3.34
CA ASN A 197 -2.95 4.48 3.09
C ASN A 197 -4.39 4.97 2.94
N ALA A 198 -5.24 4.23 2.24
CA ALA A 198 -6.63 4.60 1.98
C ALA A 198 -7.50 4.59 3.26
N ASN A 199 -7.24 3.65 4.18
CA ASN A 199 -8.11 3.42 5.33
C ASN A 199 -7.53 3.93 6.66
N LEU A 200 -6.21 3.97 6.81
CA LEU A 200 -5.53 4.44 8.03
C LEU A 200 -4.83 5.79 7.85
N GLY A 201 -4.82 6.32 6.61
CA GLY A 201 -4.11 7.56 6.25
C GLY A 201 -2.64 7.32 5.92
N GLU A 202 -2.01 8.23 5.17
CA GLU A 202 -0.64 8.06 4.67
C GLU A 202 0.44 7.92 5.75
N ARG A 203 0.15 8.34 6.97
CA ARG A 203 1.09 8.31 8.11
C ARG A 203 0.86 7.16 9.09
N TRP A 204 0.09 6.13 8.71
CA TRP A 204 -0.24 5.00 9.57
C TRP A 204 0.99 4.37 10.25
N TYR A 205 2.12 4.31 9.58
CA TYR A 205 3.36 3.74 10.11
C TYR A 205 3.95 4.57 11.27
N ALA A 206 3.78 5.89 11.25
CA ALA A 206 4.19 6.76 12.35
C ALA A 206 3.22 6.68 13.54
N ASP A 207 1.95 6.39 13.27
CA ASP A 207 0.88 6.29 14.26
C ASP A 207 0.67 4.87 14.81
N PHE A 208 1.40 3.87 14.29
CA PHE A 208 1.11 2.45 14.57
C PHE A 208 1.13 2.08 16.05
N GLU A 209 2.08 2.56 16.83
CA GLU A 209 2.12 2.27 18.27
C GLU A 209 0.89 2.79 19.01
N ARG A 210 0.38 3.94 18.62
CA ARG A 210 -0.87 4.49 19.15
C ARG A 210 -2.08 3.64 18.74
N LEU A 211 -2.16 3.27 17.46
CA LEU A 211 -3.22 2.42 16.93
C LEU A 211 -3.22 1.04 17.59
N LYS A 212 -2.07 0.42 17.73
CA LYS A 212 -1.85 -0.87 18.41
C LYS A 212 -2.30 -0.81 19.87
N SER A 213 -1.93 0.27 20.59
CA SER A 213 -2.33 0.45 21.98
C SER A 213 -3.85 0.57 22.16
N ASN A 214 -4.54 1.19 21.21
CA ASN A 214 -5.99 1.30 21.23
C ASN A 214 -6.65 -0.05 20.90
N PHE A 215 -6.13 -0.76 19.91
CA PHE A 215 -6.63 -2.09 19.51
C PHE A 215 -6.55 -3.13 20.63
N VAL A 216 -5.47 -3.15 21.41
CA VAL A 216 -5.28 -4.12 22.51
C VAL A 216 -6.16 -3.81 23.73
N LYS A 217 -6.68 -2.59 23.87
CA LYS A 217 -7.56 -2.20 24.98
C LYS A 217 -9.02 -2.51 24.72
N ASN A 218 -9.41 -2.71 23.47
CA ASN A 218 -10.76 -3.11 23.07
C ASN A 218 -10.92 -4.64 23.07
#